data_e1ad1a6de0b7b0d03a2ad06cde5fd46a
#
_entry.id   e1ad1a6de0b7b0d03a2ad06cde5fd46a
#
_cell.length_a   1.000
_cell.length_b   1.000
_cell.length_c   1.000
_cell.angle_alpha   90.00
_cell.angle_beta   90.00
_cell.angle_gamma   90.00
#
_symmetry.space_group_name_H-M   'P 1'
#
loop_
_entity.id
_entity.type
_entity.pdbx_description
1 polymer ?
#
loop_
_entity_poly.entity_id
_entity_poly.type
_entity_poly.pdbx_seq_one_letter_code
_entity_poly.pdbx_strand_id
1 'polypeptide(L)'
;MARRRVEPNIIAQLVEQTVRMAVAALALVKLAHWGAAYACCAVLIGNTVSEAVSCGIMSLFARQEPCFRPCADDPPRGYTSRELWEIVLPVTGSRLVASALQAGESVLIPACLAAYLGTRAEAVAQYGSLKGMALPLIFFPFSVLAALSGLLMPEITRAHTAQDTAALRRLVRLAMGLTGGFSLLVGAALVLFGKDAAILLYHDAQAGRYVQVLGFVAPFMYLESMVDAILKGMGEQLATFRYSVLDSILRIAGILWLMPQYGMPGFLAVMTASNLLTCGLNTGRMVKKLGSRS
;
A
#
# COMPACT_ATOMS: atom_id res chain seq x y z
N MET A 1 29.60 -7.92 1.06
CA MET A 1 28.91 -6.87 1.86
C MET A 1 28.17 -5.96 0.90
N ALA A 2 26.85 -6.04 0.80
CA ALA A 2 26.06 -5.19 -0.05
C ALA A 2 26.14 -3.75 0.48
N ARG A 3 26.80 -2.86 -0.26
CA ARG A 3 26.82 -1.42 0.05
C ARG A 3 25.39 -0.90 -0.08
N ARG A 4 24.83 -0.43 1.05
CA ARG A 4 23.52 0.24 1.12
C ARG A 4 23.60 1.60 0.41
N ARG A 5 23.53 1.63 -0.91
CA ARG A 5 23.28 2.88 -1.63
C ARG A 5 21.77 3.01 -1.85
N VAL A 6 21.15 3.73 -0.97
CA VAL A 6 19.71 4.06 -1.07
C VAL A 6 19.51 5.24 -2.03
N GLU A 7 20.57 6.01 -2.27
CA GLU A 7 20.58 7.24 -3.08
C GLU A 7 20.00 7.07 -4.49
N PRO A 8 20.39 6.07 -5.32
CA PRO A 8 19.83 5.93 -6.67
C PRO A 8 18.32 5.67 -6.68
N ASN A 9 17.85 4.90 -5.71
CA ASN A 9 16.41 4.59 -5.59
C ASN A 9 15.61 5.84 -5.19
N ILE A 10 16.13 6.65 -4.27
CA ILE A 10 15.49 7.91 -3.85
C ILE A 10 15.46 8.89 -5.03
N ILE A 11 16.57 9.04 -5.76
CA ILE A 11 16.64 9.93 -6.92
C ILE A 11 15.67 9.49 -8.00
N ALA A 12 15.65 8.19 -8.34
CA ALA A 12 14.72 7.65 -9.34
C ALA A 12 13.26 7.91 -8.94
N GLN A 13 12.92 7.73 -7.66
CA GLN A 13 11.58 7.93 -7.13
C GLN A 13 11.17 9.41 -7.14
N LEU A 14 12.07 10.33 -6.80
CA LEU A 14 11.81 11.77 -6.85
C LEU A 14 11.61 12.24 -8.30
N VAL A 15 12.46 11.81 -9.22
CA VAL A 15 12.32 12.15 -10.66
C VAL A 15 11.03 11.57 -11.21
N GLU A 16 10.70 10.32 -10.88
CA GLU A 16 9.44 9.68 -11.29
C GLU A 16 8.23 10.50 -10.86
N GLN A 17 8.16 10.92 -9.58
CA GLN A 17 7.05 11.73 -9.09
C GLN A 17 6.97 13.10 -9.77
N THR A 18 8.11 13.75 -9.97
CA THR A 18 8.18 15.05 -10.64
C THR A 18 7.73 14.95 -12.09
N VAL A 19 8.22 13.96 -12.83
CA VAL A 19 7.82 13.70 -14.22
C VAL A 19 6.34 13.35 -14.31
N ARG A 20 5.84 12.50 -13.41
CA ARG A 20 4.42 12.13 -13.33
C ARG A 20 3.54 13.34 -13.18
N MET A 21 3.84 14.21 -12.22
CA MET A 21 3.08 15.44 -11.99
C MET A 21 3.16 16.41 -13.18
N ALA A 22 4.34 16.62 -13.74
CA ALA A 22 4.53 17.53 -14.87
C ALA A 22 3.81 17.03 -16.12
N VAL A 23 3.99 15.77 -16.49
CA VAL A 23 3.36 15.20 -17.71
C VAL A 23 1.85 15.11 -17.55
N ALA A 24 1.36 14.67 -16.37
CA ALA A 24 -0.07 14.62 -16.10
C ALA A 24 -0.70 16.02 -16.15
N ALA A 25 -0.08 17.04 -15.55
CA ALA A 25 -0.57 18.41 -15.57
C ALA A 25 -0.59 18.99 -16.99
N LEU A 26 0.48 18.84 -17.77
CA LEU A 26 0.56 19.29 -19.15
C LEU A 26 -0.46 18.59 -20.06
N ALA A 27 -0.61 17.27 -19.88
CA ALA A 27 -1.58 16.50 -20.66
C ALA A 27 -3.02 16.86 -20.26
N LEU A 28 -3.28 17.13 -18.97
CA LEU A 28 -4.60 17.52 -18.48
C LEU A 28 -5.02 18.90 -19.05
N VAL A 29 -4.11 19.87 -19.05
CA VAL A 29 -4.37 21.20 -19.64
C VAL A 29 -4.76 21.10 -21.12
N LYS A 30 -4.15 20.17 -21.88
CA LYS A 30 -4.42 19.99 -23.30
C LYS A 30 -5.65 19.13 -23.60
N LEU A 31 -5.95 18.13 -22.78
CA LEU A 31 -6.94 17.09 -23.08
C LEU A 31 -8.23 17.23 -22.28
N ALA A 32 -8.23 17.94 -21.14
CA ALA A 32 -9.39 18.04 -20.27
C ALA A 32 -10.62 18.69 -20.93
N HIS A 33 -10.41 19.61 -21.87
CA HIS A 33 -11.52 20.27 -22.60
C HIS A 33 -12.24 19.35 -23.60
N TRP A 34 -11.66 18.18 -23.91
CA TRP A 34 -12.28 17.18 -24.81
C TRP A 34 -13.17 16.18 -24.07
N GLY A 35 -13.17 16.22 -22.73
CA GLY A 35 -14.05 15.43 -21.88
C GLY A 35 -13.33 14.58 -20.84
N ALA A 36 -14.11 13.99 -19.93
CA ALA A 36 -13.59 13.21 -18.79
C ALA A 36 -12.75 11.98 -19.21
N ALA A 37 -13.10 11.33 -20.32
CA ALA A 37 -12.35 10.18 -20.83
C ALA A 37 -10.92 10.58 -21.24
N TYR A 38 -10.76 11.73 -21.89
CA TYR A 38 -9.45 12.24 -22.29
C TYR A 38 -8.61 12.71 -21.10
N ALA A 39 -9.26 13.25 -20.06
CA ALA A 39 -8.60 13.58 -18.81
C ALA A 39 -8.04 12.32 -18.11
N CYS A 40 -8.79 11.21 -18.10
CA CYS A 40 -8.29 9.93 -17.59
C CYS A 40 -7.11 9.41 -18.41
N CYS A 41 -7.17 9.50 -19.76
CA CYS A 41 -6.04 9.12 -20.62
C CYS A 41 -4.79 9.97 -20.33
N ALA A 42 -4.95 11.26 -20.05
CA ALA A 42 -3.84 12.15 -19.69
C ALA A 42 -3.09 11.67 -18.45
N VAL A 43 -3.81 11.26 -17.40
CA VAL A 43 -3.24 10.72 -16.17
C VAL A 43 -2.52 9.39 -16.42
N LEU A 44 -3.10 8.51 -17.24
CA LEU A 44 -2.48 7.22 -17.59
C LEU A 44 -1.18 7.42 -18.38
N ILE A 45 -1.16 8.35 -19.33
CA ILE A 45 0.06 8.71 -20.07
C ILE A 45 1.12 9.22 -19.11
N GLY A 46 0.76 10.11 -18.17
CA GLY A 46 1.66 10.62 -17.14
C GLY A 46 2.31 9.50 -16.31
N ASN A 47 1.51 8.52 -15.89
CA ASN A 47 2.01 7.34 -15.16
C ASN A 47 2.97 6.51 -16.01
N THR A 48 2.59 6.16 -17.23
CA THR A 48 3.40 5.31 -18.12
C THR A 48 4.75 5.96 -18.46
N VAL A 49 4.73 7.26 -18.77
CA VAL A 49 5.95 8.01 -19.08
C VAL A 49 6.86 8.11 -17.86
N SER A 50 6.32 8.37 -16.67
CA SER A 50 7.10 8.46 -15.44
C SER A 50 7.78 7.13 -15.07
N GLU A 51 7.08 6.01 -15.24
CA GLU A 51 7.65 4.68 -15.01
C GLU A 51 8.76 4.34 -16.02
N ALA A 52 8.56 4.69 -17.30
CA ALA A 52 9.58 4.50 -18.32
C ALA A 52 10.85 5.30 -18.01
N VAL A 53 10.72 6.55 -17.57
CA VAL A 53 11.85 7.40 -17.15
C VAL A 53 12.55 6.83 -15.93
N SER A 54 11.78 6.40 -14.91
CA SER A 54 12.32 5.76 -13.69
C SER A 54 13.12 4.48 -14.03
N CYS A 55 12.58 3.64 -14.89
CA CYS A 55 13.26 2.44 -15.39
C CYS A 55 14.55 2.79 -16.15
N GLY A 56 14.53 3.84 -16.99
CA GLY A 56 15.70 4.36 -17.69
C GLY A 56 16.81 4.81 -16.73
N ILE A 57 16.45 5.60 -15.72
CA ILE A 57 17.37 6.09 -14.69
C ILE A 57 18.00 4.91 -13.93
N MET A 58 17.18 3.98 -13.46
CA MET A 58 17.68 2.80 -12.73
C MET A 58 18.61 1.94 -13.59
N SER A 59 18.32 1.80 -14.90
CA SER A 59 19.18 1.06 -15.83
C SER A 59 20.53 1.76 -16.05
N LEU A 60 20.55 3.09 -16.08
CA LEU A 60 21.78 3.87 -16.18
C LEU A 60 22.65 3.73 -14.93
N PHE A 61 22.05 3.83 -13.74
CA PHE A 61 22.76 3.59 -12.48
C PHE A 61 23.29 2.15 -12.38
N ALA A 62 22.50 1.16 -12.81
CA ALA A 62 22.94 -0.23 -12.82
C ALA A 62 24.15 -0.46 -13.75
N ARG A 63 24.24 0.24 -14.88
CA ARG A 63 25.37 0.17 -15.80
C ARG A 63 26.64 0.84 -15.26
N GLN A 64 26.50 1.84 -14.39
CA GLN A 64 27.61 2.59 -13.81
C GLN A 64 28.20 1.91 -12.57
N GLU A 65 27.49 0.96 -11.96
CA GLU A 65 28.00 0.25 -10.78
C GLU A 65 29.07 -0.77 -11.15
N PRO A 66 30.30 -0.62 -10.61
CA PRO A 66 31.39 -1.56 -10.88
C PRO A 66 31.16 -2.98 -10.36
N CYS A 67 30.11 -3.18 -9.54
CA CYS A 67 29.73 -4.47 -8.98
C CYS A 67 29.13 -5.44 -10.02
N PHE A 68 28.74 -4.94 -11.21
CA PHE A 68 28.34 -5.76 -12.35
C PHE A 68 29.52 -6.19 -13.25
N ARG A 69 30.74 -5.73 -12.95
CA ARG A 69 31.92 -6.29 -13.59
C ARG A 69 32.29 -7.58 -12.87
N PRO A 70 32.40 -8.73 -13.58
CA PRO A 70 32.85 -9.96 -12.96
C PRO A 70 34.21 -9.70 -12.32
N CYS A 71 34.35 -9.90 -11.01
CA CYS A 71 35.67 -9.99 -10.42
C CYS A 71 36.37 -11.19 -11.05
N ALA A 72 37.60 -10.99 -11.55
CA ALA A 72 38.34 -12.01 -12.28
C ALA A 72 38.63 -13.28 -11.47
N ASP A 73 38.50 -13.23 -10.16
CA ASP A 73 38.79 -14.32 -9.22
C ASP A 73 37.55 -15.06 -8.66
N ASP A 74 36.36 -14.59 -8.93
CA ASP A 74 35.16 -15.35 -8.57
C ASP A 74 34.67 -16.14 -9.80
N PRO A 75 34.47 -17.46 -9.68
CA PRO A 75 33.83 -18.20 -10.77
C PRO A 75 32.47 -17.53 -11.02
N PRO A 76 32.07 -17.33 -12.31
CA PRO A 76 30.85 -16.65 -12.63
C PRO A 76 29.68 -17.47 -12.07
N ARG A 77 29.22 -17.19 -10.87
CA ARG A 77 27.89 -17.56 -10.39
C ARG A 77 26.90 -16.70 -11.16
N GLY A 78 26.87 -16.92 -12.46
CA GLY A 78 25.77 -16.44 -13.27
C GLY A 78 24.53 -17.12 -12.77
N TYR A 79 23.64 -16.36 -12.14
CA TYR A 79 22.30 -16.85 -11.93
C TYR A 79 21.77 -17.28 -13.28
N THR A 80 21.50 -18.58 -13.41
CA THR A 80 20.89 -19.11 -14.61
C THR A 80 19.58 -18.39 -14.82
N SER A 81 19.26 -18.00 -16.05
CA SER A 81 17.97 -17.34 -16.37
C SER A 81 16.78 -18.04 -15.70
N ARG A 82 16.87 -19.36 -15.55
CA ARG A 82 15.89 -20.19 -14.87
C ARG A 82 15.76 -19.88 -13.39
N GLU A 83 16.86 -19.68 -12.66
CA GLU A 83 16.84 -19.33 -11.22
C GLU A 83 16.24 -17.94 -10.99
N LEU A 84 16.50 -16.99 -11.90
CA LEU A 84 15.86 -15.69 -11.88
C LEU A 84 14.35 -15.80 -12.09
N TRP A 85 13.91 -16.61 -13.07
CA TRP A 85 12.49 -16.81 -13.32
C TRP A 85 11.78 -17.53 -12.15
N GLU A 86 12.43 -18.47 -11.48
CA GLU A 86 11.89 -19.16 -10.30
C GLU A 86 11.62 -18.20 -9.12
N ILE A 87 12.34 -17.08 -9.04
CA ILE A 87 12.11 -16.04 -8.01
C ILE A 87 11.15 -14.97 -8.52
N VAL A 88 11.34 -14.46 -9.73
CA VAL A 88 10.57 -13.34 -10.28
C VAL A 88 9.12 -13.73 -10.55
N LEU A 89 8.87 -14.93 -11.08
CA LEU A 89 7.54 -15.36 -11.48
C LEU A 89 6.55 -15.43 -10.29
N PRO A 90 6.89 -16.06 -9.14
CA PRO A 90 5.96 -16.07 -7.99
C PRO A 90 5.73 -14.68 -7.40
N VAL A 91 6.77 -13.83 -7.33
CA VAL A 91 6.65 -12.48 -6.79
C VAL A 91 5.79 -11.60 -7.70
N THR A 92 6.04 -11.64 -9.02
CA THR A 92 5.25 -10.89 -10.00
C THR A 92 3.81 -11.43 -10.08
N GLY A 93 3.64 -12.75 -10.08
CA GLY A 93 2.33 -13.39 -10.08
C GLY A 93 1.49 -12.99 -8.86
N SER A 94 2.10 -12.96 -7.68
CA SER A 94 1.41 -12.52 -6.46
C SER A 94 0.96 -11.04 -6.54
N ARG A 95 1.79 -10.16 -7.11
CA ARG A 95 1.43 -8.76 -7.33
C ARG A 95 0.31 -8.60 -8.36
N LEU A 96 0.34 -9.37 -9.45
CA LEU A 96 -0.72 -9.35 -10.46
C LEU A 96 -2.07 -9.79 -9.87
N VAL A 97 -2.09 -10.87 -9.09
CA VAL A 97 -3.31 -11.33 -8.42
C VAL A 97 -3.84 -10.25 -7.46
N ALA A 98 -2.98 -9.66 -6.63
CA ALA A 98 -3.38 -8.59 -5.72
C ALA A 98 -3.95 -7.37 -6.48
N SER A 99 -3.29 -6.96 -7.57
CA SER A 99 -3.76 -5.84 -8.41
C SER A 99 -5.09 -6.15 -9.10
N ALA A 100 -5.27 -7.37 -9.58
CA ALA A 100 -6.53 -7.79 -10.20
C ALA A 100 -7.70 -7.79 -9.20
N LEU A 101 -7.48 -8.28 -7.97
CA LEU A 101 -8.46 -8.23 -6.89
C LEU A 101 -8.82 -6.80 -6.54
N GLN A 102 -7.82 -5.92 -6.39
CA GLN A 102 -8.03 -4.51 -6.08
C GLN A 102 -8.75 -3.76 -7.22
N ALA A 103 -8.45 -4.08 -8.47
CA ALA A 103 -9.17 -3.54 -9.63
C ALA A 103 -10.63 -4.01 -9.61
N GLY A 104 -10.87 -5.28 -9.32
CA GLY A 104 -12.21 -5.85 -9.16
C GLY A 104 -13.01 -5.12 -8.08
N GLU A 105 -12.44 -4.92 -6.89
CA GLU A 105 -13.06 -4.13 -5.81
C GLU A 105 -13.42 -2.71 -6.28
N SER A 106 -12.52 -2.05 -6.99
CA SER A 106 -12.71 -0.67 -7.45
C SER A 106 -13.86 -0.50 -8.46
N VAL A 107 -14.16 -1.55 -9.22
CA VAL A 107 -15.32 -1.58 -10.16
C VAL A 107 -16.60 -2.03 -9.45
N LEU A 108 -16.46 -3.01 -8.55
CA LEU A 108 -17.60 -3.63 -7.88
C LEU A 108 -18.28 -2.69 -6.87
N ILE A 109 -17.48 -1.88 -6.14
CA ILE A 109 -18.00 -0.96 -5.12
C ILE A 109 -19.01 0.04 -5.73
N PRO A 110 -18.67 0.83 -6.77
CA PRO A 110 -19.65 1.73 -7.38
C PRO A 110 -20.85 1.00 -7.99
N ALA A 111 -20.66 -0.21 -8.53
CA ALA A 111 -21.75 -0.99 -9.11
C ALA A 111 -22.77 -1.44 -8.04
N CYS A 112 -22.29 -2.01 -6.91
CA CYS A 112 -23.17 -2.39 -5.79
C CYS A 112 -23.83 -1.19 -5.13
N LEU A 113 -23.10 -0.06 -5.04
CA LEU A 113 -23.66 1.17 -4.48
C LEU A 113 -24.73 1.78 -5.39
N ALA A 114 -24.56 1.68 -6.71
CA ALA A 114 -25.59 2.11 -7.67
C ALA A 114 -26.87 1.26 -7.56
N ALA A 115 -26.74 -0.03 -7.27
CA ALA A 115 -27.90 -0.90 -7.00
C ALA A 115 -28.69 -0.47 -5.76
N TYR A 116 -28.01 0.05 -4.73
CA TYR A 116 -28.63 0.57 -3.52
C TYR A 116 -29.26 1.96 -3.73
N LEU A 117 -28.54 2.89 -4.39
CA LEU A 117 -28.96 4.29 -4.56
C LEU A 117 -29.91 4.49 -5.75
N GLY A 118 -29.97 3.55 -6.67
CA GLY A 118 -30.77 3.67 -7.91
C GLY A 118 -30.12 4.55 -9.00
N THR A 119 -29.04 5.28 -8.69
CA THR A 119 -28.34 6.18 -9.63
C THR A 119 -26.85 5.92 -9.65
N ARG A 120 -26.28 5.71 -10.84
CA ARG A 120 -24.85 5.47 -11.00
C ARG A 120 -24.01 6.72 -10.71
N ALA A 121 -24.54 7.90 -11.04
CA ALA A 121 -23.84 9.17 -10.83
C ALA A 121 -23.58 9.42 -9.33
N GLU A 122 -24.59 9.22 -8.50
CA GLU A 122 -24.47 9.40 -7.05
C GLU A 122 -23.56 8.36 -6.41
N ALA A 123 -23.64 7.10 -6.85
CA ALA A 123 -22.75 6.04 -6.40
C ALA A 123 -21.28 6.36 -6.68
N VAL A 124 -20.97 6.83 -7.88
CA VAL A 124 -19.61 7.23 -8.27
C VAL A 124 -19.17 8.45 -7.47
N ALA A 125 -20.04 9.43 -7.22
CA ALA A 125 -19.75 10.60 -6.42
C ALA A 125 -19.42 10.23 -4.98
N GLN A 126 -20.23 9.38 -4.32
CA GLN A 126 -19.98 8.91 -2.96
C GLN A 126 -18.69 8.09 -2.84
N TYR A 127 -18.43 7.21 -3.80
CA TYR A 127 -17.17 6.46 -3.85
C TYR A 127 -15.97 7.36 -4.10
N GLY A 128 -16.13 8.38 -4.95
CA GLY A 128 -15.13 9.42 -5.22
C GLY A 128 -14.79 10.23 -3.96
N SER A 129 -15.79 10.64 -3.20
CA SER A 129 -15.60 11.34 -1.91
C SER A 129 -14.85 10.46 -0.89
N LEU A 130 -15.15 9.16 -0.83
CA LEU A 130 -14.40 8.24 0.02
C LEU A 130 -12.96 8.04 -0.47
N LYS A 131 -12.78 7.62 -1.73
CA LYS A 131 -11.47 7.21 -2.27
C LYS A 131 -10.56 8.39 -2.62
N GLY A 132 -11.14 9.48 -3.09
CA GLY A 132 -10.41 10.67 -3.54
C GLY A 132 -10.18 11.72 -2.45
N MET A 133 -10.97 11.71 -1.36
CA MET A 133 -10.89 12.74 -0.31
C MET A 133 -10.61 12.13 1.07
N ALA A 134 -11.46 11.18 1.52
CA ALA A 134 -11.34 10.64 2.88
C ALA A 134 -10.09 9.77 3.07
N LEU A 135 -9.85 8.81 2.17
CA LEU A 135 -8.69 7.91 2.28
C LEU A 135 -7.33 8.64 2.17
N PRO A 136 -7.10 9.59 1.25
CA PRO A 136 -5.85 10.35 1.23
C PRO A 136 -5.58 11.09 2.55
N LEU A 137 -6.61 11.65 3.20
CA LEU A 137 -6.46 12.33 4.48
C LEU A 137 -6.03 11.36 5.59
N ILE A 138 -6.54 10.13 5.57
CA ILE A 138 -6.15 9.07 6.51
C ILE A 138 -4.74 8.56 6.21
N PHE A 139 -4.37 8.39 4.94
CA PHE A 139 -3.06 7.89 4.56
C PHE A 139 -1.95 8.93 4.63
N PHE A 140 -2.27 10.21 4.73
CA PHE A 140 -1.25 11.26 4.87
C PHE A 140 -0.37 11.07 6.13
N PRO A 141 -0.92 10.93 7.35
CA PRO A 141 -0.10 10.64 8.52
C PRO A 141 0.59 9.26 8.45
N PHE A 142 -0.02 8.30 7.79
CA PHE A 142 0.55 6.97 7.59
C PHE A 142 1.89 6.99 6.84
N SER A 143 2.14 8.00 6.01
CA SER A 143 3.42 8.13 5.29
C SER A 143 4.65 8.13 6.21
N VAL A 144 4.52 8.66 7.44
CA VAL A 144 5.56 8.62 8.47
C VAL A 144 5.85 7.18 8.89
N LEU A 145 4.82 6.38 9.11
CA LEU A 145 4.98 4.96 9.47
C LEU A 145 5.50 4.12 8.31
N ALA A 146 5.11 4.45 7.08
CA ALA A 146 5.65 3.81 5.89
C ALA A 146 7.16 4.04 5.75
N ALA A 147 7.63 5.25 6.02
CA ALA A 147 9.06 5.54 6.07
C ALA A 147 9.77 4.76 7.19
N LEU A 148 9.17 4.71 8.39
CA LEU A 148 9.70 3.94 9.51
C LEU A 148 9.78 2.44 9.20
N SER A 149 8.75 1.86 8.58
CA SER A 149 8.75 0.45 8.18
C SER A 149 9.84 0.15 7.14
N GLY A 150 10.06 1.07 6.21
CA GLY A 150 11.14 0.98 5.22
C GLY A 150 12.54 0.96 5.84
N LEU A 151 12.75 1.68 6.94
CA LEU A 151 14.02 1.67 7.69
C LEU A 151 14.16 0.43 8.58
N LEU A 152 13.08 -0.04 9.18
CA LEU A 152 13.09 -1.18 10.09
C LEU A 152 13.17 -2.53 9.37
N MET A 153 12.58 -2.65 8.20
CA MET A 153 12.54 -3.91 7.45
C MET A 153 13.92 -4.53 7.20
N PRO A 154 14.95 -3.79 6.73
CA PRO A 154 16.30 -4.34 6.56
C PRO A 154 16.96 -4.77 7.87
N GLU A 155 16.72 -4.04 8.98
CA GLU A 155 17.27 -4.39 10.30
C GLU A 155 16.61 -5.66 10.85
N ILE A 156 15.28 -5.81 10.66
CA ILE A 156 14.54 -7.03 11.01
C ILE A 156 15.07 -8.22 10.20
N THR A 157 15.27 -8.05 8.89
CA THR A 157 15.85 -9.10 8.04
C THR A 157 17.25 -9.49 8.51
N ARG A 158 18.07 -8.52 8.87
CA ARG A 158 19.44 -8.75 9.37
C ARG A 158 19.43 -9.51 10.70
N ALA A 159 18.63 -9.07 11.68
CA ALA A 159 18.50 -9.75 12.97
C ALA A 159 17.95 -11.17 12.78
N HIS A 160 17.00 -11.35 11.86
CA HIS A 160 16.42 -12.64 11.53
C HIS A 160 17.43 -13.61 10.91
N THR A 161 18.23 -13.17 9.94
CA THR A 161 19.28 -13.99 9.29
C THR A 161 20.45 -14.28 10.21
N ALA A 162 20.80 -13.35 11.10
CA ALA A 162 21.83 -13.55 12.13
C ALA A 162 21.37 -14.45 13.29
N GLN A 163 20.09 -14.91 13.30
CA GLN A 163 19.49 -15.70 14.37
C GLN A 163 19.51 -15.00 15.76
N ASP A 164 19.66 -13.66 15.76
CA ASP A 164 19.64 -12.87 16.99
C ASP A 164 18.19 -12.61 17.42
N THR A 165 17.67 -13.52 18.23
CA THR A 165 16.29 -13.46 18.74
C THR A 165 16.06 -12.29 19.69
N ALA A 166 17.09 -11.86 20.44
CA ALA A 166 16.98 -10.74 21.37
C ALA A 166 16.86 -9.41 20.62
N ALA A 167 17.72 -9.17 19.64
CA ALA A 167 17.65 -8.00 18.79
C ALA A 167 16.34 -7.96 18.00
N LEU A 168 15.91 -9.09 17.42
CA LEU A 168 14.65 -9.20 16.69
C LEU A 168 13.45 -8.83 17.56
N ARG A 169 13.34 -9.40 18.76
CA ARG A 169 12.24 -9.09 19.70
C ARG A 169 12.26 -7.61 20.12
N ARG A 170 13.44 -7.03 20.32
CA ARG A 170 13.58 -5.61 20.66
C ARG A 170 13.09 -4.72 19.52
N LEU A 171 13.50 -4.99 18.27
CA LEU A 171 13.08 -4.25 17.08
C LEU A 171 11.57 -4.34 16.85
N VAL A 172 11.00 -5.54 16.95
CA VAL A 172 9.55 -5.75 16.80
C VAL A 172 8.77 -5.00 17.89
N ARG A 173 9.21 -5.08 19.16
CA ARG A 173 8.56 -4.37 20.27
C ARG A 173 8.61 -2.86 20.08
N LEU A 174 9.76 -2.33 19.65
CA LEU A 174 9.92 -0.91 19.34
C LEU A 174 9.00 -0.49 18.20
N ALA A 175 8.98 -1.24 17.07
CA ALA A 175 8.12 -0.97 15.92
C ALA A 175 6.63 -0.95 16.32
N MET A 176 6.20 -1.99 17.04
CA MET A 176 4.79 -2.09 17.48
C MET A 176 4.42 -1.00 18.49
N GLY A 177 5.31 -0.66 19.42
CA GLY A 177 5.09 0.40 20.41
C GLY A 177 4.98 1.78 19.76
N LEU A 178 5.91 2.13 18.86
CA LEU A 178 5.88 3.39 18.12
C LEU A 178 4.66 3.49 17.22
N THR A 179 4.37 2.43 16.46
CA THR A 179 3.20 2.39 15.58
C THR A 179 1.90 2.47 16.37
N GLY A 180 1.78 1.70 17.48
CA GLY A 180 0.60 1.72 18.33
C GLY A 180 0.34 3.09 18.93
N GLY A 181 1.35 3.73 19.52
CA GLY A 181 1.23 5.07 20.09
C GLY A 181 0.85 6.11 19.03
N PHE A 182 1.57 6.12 17.91
CA PHE A 182 1.30 7.06 16.81
C PHE A 182 -0.08 6.83 16.19
N SER A 183 -0.46 5.59 15.94
CA SER A 183 -1.75 5.25 15.33
C SER A 183 -2.95 5.62 16.20
N LEU A 184 -2.84 5.44 17.53
CA LEU A 184 -3.87 5.87 18.47
C LEU A 184 -4.00 7.38 18.51
N LEU A 185 -2.89 8.10 18.53
CA LEU A 185 -2.88 9.57 18.50
C LEU A 185 -3.54 10.10 17.22
N VAL A 186 -3.13 9.56 16.06
CA VAL A 186 -3.70 9.97 14.76
C VAL A 186 -5.17 9.56 14.66
N GLY A 187 -5.53 8.35 15.08
CA GLY A 187 -6.91 7.88 15.10
C GLY A 187 -7.81 8.80 15.93
N ALA A 188 -7.36 9.17 17.14
CA ALA A 188 -8.07 10.13 18.00
C ALA A 188 -8.20 11.51 17.33
N ALA A 189 -7.13 12.01 16.71
CA ALA A 189 -7.16 13.28 15.98
C ALA A 189 -8.13 13.24 14.79
N LEU A 190 -8.17 12.15 14.03
CA LEU A 190 -9.11 11.96 12.90
C LEU A 190 -10.56 11.86 13.37
N VAL A 191 -10.83 11.22 14.50
CA VAL A 191 -12.17 11.13 15.07
C VAL A 191 -12.64 12.51 15.56
N LEU A 192 -11.78 13.27 16.23
CA LEU A 192 -12.13 14.57 16.81
C LEU A 192 -12.19 15.68 15.75
N PHE A 193 -11.19 15.77 14.88
CA PHE A 193 -10.99 16.87 13.96
C PHE A 193 -11.15 16.51 12.48
N GLY A 194 -11.31 15.21 12.15
CA GLY A 194 -11.31 14.74 10.76
C GLY A 194 -12.44 15.32 9.92
N LYS A 195 -13.60 15.57 10.52
CA LYS A 195 -14.72 16.23 9.84
C LYS A 195 -14.39 17.66 9.45
N ASP A 196 -13.85 18.42 10.37
CA ASP A 196 -13.54 19.85 10.15
C ASP A 196 -12.37 19.97 9.17
N ALA A 197 -11.36 19.09 9.29
CA ALA A 197 -10.25 19.02 8.35
C ALA A 197 -10.71 18.72 6.92
N ALA A 198 -11.62 17.76 6.73
CA ALA A 198 -12.16 17.42 5.41
C ALA A 198 -13.02 18.56 4.82
N ILE A 199 -13.83 19.22 5.64
CA ILE A 199 -14.61 20.37 5.20
C ILE A 199 -13.69 21.53 4.81
N LEU A 200 -12.63 21.79 5.60
CA LEU A 200 -11.67 22.85 5.32
C LEU A 200 -10.89 22.60 4.02
N LEU A 201 -10.48 21.34 3.76
CA LEU A 201 -9.64 20.99 2.60
C LEU A 201 -10.44 20.75 1.33
N TYR A 202 -11.59 20.10 1.44
CA TYR A 202 -12.36 19.59 0.29
C TYR A 202 -13.74 20.22 0.15
N HIS A 203 -14.21 20.99 1.13
CA HIS A 203 -15.56 21.56 1.19
C HIS A 203 -16.66 20.49 1.09
N ASP A 204 -16.36 19.25 1.54
CA ASP A 204 -17.25 18.10 1.46
C ASP A 204 -17.51 17.53 2.87
N ALA A 205 -18.75 17.73 3.35
CA ALA A 205 -19.19 17.21 4.65
C ALA A 205 -19.35 15.67 4.65
N GLN A 206 -19.55 15.07 3.48
CA GLN A 206 -19.69 13.62 3.34
C GLN A 206 -18.33 12.93 3.51
N ALA A 207 -17.28 13.46 2.88
CA ALA A 207 -15.90 13.03 3.11
C ALA A 207 -15.52 13.14 4.59
N GLY A 208 -15.93 14.22 5.25
CA GLY A 208 -15.70 14.42 6.68
C GLY A 208 -16.31 13.32 7.56
N ARG A 209 -17.53 12.88 7.28
CA ARG A 209 -18.15 11.75 7.99
C ARG A 209 -17.38 10.45 7.78
N TYR A 210 -16.90 10.19 6.56
CA TYR A 210 -16.10 9.01 6.28
C TYR A 210 -14.76 9.04 7.03
N VAL A 211 -14.10 10.19 7.10
CA VAL A 211 -12.85 10.36 7.88
C VAL A 211 -13.08 10.08 9.35
N GLN A 212 -14.16 10.57 9.95
CA GLN A 212 -14.48 10.29 11.36
C GLN A 212 -14.69 8.80 11.63
N VAL A 213 -15.49 8.13 10.80
CA VAL A 213 -15.76 6.69 10.96
C VAL A 213 -14.48 5.88 10.76
N LEU A 214 -13.72 6.18 9.72
CA LEU A 214 -12.47 5.48 9.43
C LEU A 214 -11.36 5.83 10.43
N GLY A 215 -11.45 6.97 11.14
CA GLY A 215 -10.55 7.34 12.23
C GLY A 215 -10.50 6.30 13.34
N PHE A 216 -11.61 5.61 13.62
CA PHE A 216 -11.64 4.47 14.55
C PHE A 216 -10.90 3.23 14.00
N VAL A 217 -10.87 3.07 12.69
CA VAL A 217 -10.25 1.92 12.01
C VAL A 217 -8.78 2.18 11.72
N ALA A 218 -8.40 3.44 11.57
CA ALA A 218 -7.02 3.85 11.23
C ALA A 218 -5.92 3.22 12.11
N PRO A 219 -6.07 3.09 13.44
CA PRO A 219 -5.07 2.41 14.28
C PRO A 219 -4.83 0.96 13.86
N PHE A 220 -5.87 0.23 13.50
CA PHE A 220 -5.77 -1.16 13.06
C PHE A 220 -5.15 -1.27 11.66
N MET A 221 -5.48 -0.35 10.75
CA MET A 221 -4.88 -0.29 9.41
C MET A 221 -3.38 -0.02 9.49
N TYR A 222 -2.95 0.88 10.36
CA TYR A 222 -1.54 1.22 10.55
C TYR A 222 -0.77 0.10 11.22
N LEU A 223 -1.34 -0.53 12.26
CA LEU A 223 -0.75 -1.70 12.92
C LEU A 223 -0.63 -2.87 11.95
N GLU A 224 -1.68 -3.17 11.18
CA GLU A 224 -1.69 -4.24 10.18
C GLU A 224 -0.57 -4.05 9.16
N SER A 225 -0.40 -2.84 8.63
CA SER A 225 0.65 -2.52 7.67
C SER A 225 2.06 -2.67 8.26
N MET A 226 2.26 -2.29 9.54
CA MET A 226 3.54 -2.50 10.21
C MET A 226 3.83 -3.98 10.45
N VAL A 227 2.84 -4.75 10.88
CA VAL A 227 2.98 -6.21 11.08
C VAL A 227 3.28 -6.91 9.76
N ASP A 228 2.63 -6.51 8.66
CA ASP A 228 2.91 -7.02 7.32
C ASP A 228 4.36 -6.74 6.90
N ALA A 229 4.87 -5.53 7.15
CA ALA A 229 6.27 -5.17 6.89
C ALA A 229 7.24 -6.01 7.74
N ILE A 230 6.94 -6.24 9.03
CA ILE A 230 7.73 -7.09 9.93
C ILE A 230 7.76 -8.54 9.41
N LEU A 231 6.62 -9.11 9.04
CA LEU A 231 6.52 -10.47 8.51
C LEU A 231 7.31 -10.61 7.20
N LYS A 232 7.21 -9.63 6.31
CA LYS A 232 8.01 -9.59 5.07
C LYS A 232 9.52 -9.53 5.37
N GLY A 233 9.93 -8.74 6.38
CA GLY A 233 11.30 -8.70 6.86
C GLY A 233 11.80 -10.03 7.45
N MET A 234 10.91 -10.83 8.04
CA MET A 234 11.19 -12.19 8.52
C MET A 234 11.11 -13.27 7.43
N GLY A 235 10.90 -12.90 6.16
CA GLY A 235 10.79 -13.85 5.04
C GLY A 235 9.45 -14.55 4.89
N GLU A 236 8.43 -14.15 5.64
CA GLU A 236 7.07 -14.75 5.62
C GLU A 236 6.18 -14.15 4.51
N GLN A 237 6.76 -13.77 3.36
CA GLN A 237 6.04 -13.09 2.26
C GLN A 237 4.88 -13.93 1.71
N LEU A 238 5.04 -15.25 1.65
CA LEU A 238 3.98 -16.14 1.14
C LEU A 238 2.79 -16.21 2.10
N ALA A 239 3.04 -16.14 3.41
CA ALA A 239 1.97 -16.14 4.41
C ALA A 239 1.18 -14.82 4.34
N THR A 240 1.85 -13.68 4.28
CA THR A 240 1.19 -12.38 4.15
C THR A 240 0.40 -12.28 2.85
N PHE A 241 0.93 -12.81 1.75
CA PHE A 241 0.22 -12.89 0.48
C PHE A 241 -1.08 -13.71 0.58
N ARG A 242 -1.01 -14.91 1.19
CA ARG A 242 -2.21 -15.75 1.38
C ARG A 242 -3.28 -15.05 2.22
N TYR A 243 -2.88 -14.33 3.27
CA TYR A 243 -3.81 -13.57 4.10
C TYR A 243 -4.41 -12.38 3.34
N SER A 244 -3.61 -11.67 2.52
CA SER A 244 -4.12 -10.59 1.67
C SER A 244 -5.12 -11.08 0.62
N VAL A 245 -4.88 -12.24 0.00
CA VAL A 245 -5.82 -12.85 -0.95
C VAL A 245 -7.12 -13.26 -0.23
N LEU A 246 -7.00 -13.90 0.93
CA LEU A 246 -8.17 -14.27 1.75
C LEU A 246 -8.98 -13.03 2.13
N ASP A 247 -8.32 -11.97 2.57
CA ASP A 247 -8.91 -10.68 2.91
C ASP A 247 -9.68 -10.10 1.72
N SER A 248 -9.06 -10.02 0.54
CA SER A 248 -9.72 -9.50 -0.66
C SER A 248 -10.94 -10.33 -1.07
N ILE A 249 -10.88 -11.66 -0.97
CA ILE A 249 -12.02 -12.53 -1.26
C ILE A 249 -13.16 -12.28 -0.27
N LEU A 250 -12.86 -12.22 1.02
CA LEU A 250 -13.86 -11.94 2.05
C LEU A 250 -14.46 -10.54 1.89
N ARG A 251 -13.64 -9.56 1.52
CA ARG A 251 -14.06 -8.19 1.27
C ARG A 251 -14.99 -8.13 0.05
N ILE A 252 -14.63 -8.76 -1.05
CA ILE A 252 -15.49 -8.85 -2.24
C ILE A 252 -16.83 -9.52 -1.90
N ALA A 253 -16.82 -10.64 -1.18
CA ALA A 253 -18.03 -11.31 -0.75
C ALA A 253 -18.90 -10.42 0.17
N GLY A 254 -18.27 -9.73 1.11
CA GLY A 254 -18.93 -8.77 1.99
C GLY A 254 -19.55 -7.58 1.24
N ILE A 255 -18.83 -7.04 0.25
CA ILE A 255 -19.32 -5.95 -0.61
C ILE A 255 -20.56 -6.42 -1.38
N LEU A 256 -20.52 -7.59 -2.00
CA LEU A 256 -21.65 -8.14 -2.76
C LEU A 256 -22.88 -8.39 -1.89
N TRP A 257 -22.70 -8.73 -0.63
CA TRP A 257 -23.78 -9.08 0.27
C TRP A 257 -24.33 -7.89 1.08
N LEU A 258 -23.45 -7.10 1.73
CA LEU A 258 -23.87 -6.02 2.62
C LEU A 258 -24.12 -4.70 1.89
N MET A 259 -23.41 -4.41 0.83
CA MET A 259 -23.49 -3.11 0.19
C MET A 259 -24.81 -2.85 -0.53
N PRO A 260 -25.44 -3.81 -1.21
CA PRO A 260 -26.77 -3.62 -1.78
C PRO A 260 -27.88 -3.41 -0.75
N GLN A 261 -27.67 -3.85 0.51
CA GLN A 261 -28.65 -3.74 1.60
C GLN A 261 -28.48 -2.47 2.42
N TYR A 262 -27.23 -2.07 2.70
CA TYR A 262 -26.89 -1.00 3.64
C TYR A 262 -26.14 0.17 3.00
N GLY A 263 -25.82 0.08 1.70
CA GLY A 263 -25.09 1.12 0.99
C GLY A 263 -23.67 1.36 1.54
N MET A 264 -23.26 2.61 1.64
CA MET A 264 -21.92 2.99 2.10
C MET A 264 -21.61 2.56 3.56
N PRO A 265 -22.52 2.63 4.53
CA PRO A 265 -22.29 2.05 5.86
C PRO A 265 -21.96 0.57 5.84
N GLY A 266 -22.61 -0.21 4.95
CA GLY A 266 -22.29 -1.62 4.73
C GLY A 266 -20.85 -1.82 4.25
N PHE A 267 -20.39 -1.00 3.32
CA PHE A 267 -19.00 -1.01 2.87
C PHE A 267 -18.00 -0.69 4.00
N LEU A 268 -18.27 0.34 4.79
CA LEU A 268 -17.42 0.72 5.92
C LEU A 268 -17.34 -0.40 6.98
N ALA A 269 -18.45 -1.10 7.22
CA ALA A 269 -18.49 -2.26 8.11
C ALA A 269 -17.63 -3.42 7.58
N VAL A 270 -17.74 -3.74 6.28
CA VAL A 270 -16.91 -4.75 5.61
C VAL A 270 -15.44 -4.38 5.71
N MET A 271 -15.08 -3.14 5.40
CA MET A 271 -13.71 -2.64 5.46
C MET A 271 -13.14 -2.74 6.89
N THR A 272 -13.95 -2.40 7.90
CA THR A 272 -13.55 -2.50 9.31
C THR A 272 -13.32 -3.95 9.71
N ALA A 273 -14.27 -4.84 9.41
CA ALA A 273 -14.16 -6.26 9.75
C ALA A 273 -12.95 -6.93 9.06
N SER A 274 -12.73 -6.60 7.78
CA SER A 274 -11.61 -7.06 6.98
C SER A 274 -10.26 -6.64 7.61
N ASN A 275 -10.09 -5.36 7.93
CA ASN A 275 -8.86 -4.88 8.56
C ASN A 275 -8.60 -5.50 9.94
N LEU A 276 -9.64 -5.69 10.77
CA LEU A 276 -9.51 -6.35 12.07
C LEU A 276 -9.09 -7.81 11.92
N LEU A 277 -9.69 -8.53 10.98
CA LEU A 277 -9.38 -9.92 10.70
C LEU A 277 -7.94 -10.08 10.23
N THR A 278 -7.52 -9.26 9.25
CA THR A 278 -6.16 -9.33 8.69
C THR A 278 -5.11 -8.91 9.72
N CYS A 279 -5.38 -7.87 10.50
CA CYS A 279 -4.53 -7.47 11.63
C CYS A 279 -4.38 -8.62 12.64
N GLY A 280 -5.48 -9.31 12.98
CA GLY A 280 -5.47 -10.47 13.88
C GLY A 280 -4.66 -11.65 13.33
N LEU A 281 -4.87 -12.02 12.07
CA LEU A 281 -4.16 -13.12 11.40
C LEU A 281 -2.65 -12.84 11.30
N ASN A 282 -2.28 -11.65 10.84
CA ASN A 282 -0.88 -11.24 10.72
C ASN A 282 -0.20 -11.17 12.07
N THR A 283 -0.84 -10.58 13.08
CA THR A 283 -0.32 -10.50 14.45
C THR A 283 -0.16 -11.89 15.07
N GLY A 284 -1.15 -12.77 14.93
CA GLY A 284 -1.08 -14.15 15.40
C GLY A 284 0.08 -14.93 14.76
N ARG A 285 0.31 -14.75 13.45
CA ARG A 285 1.45 -15.35 12.75
C ARG A 285 2.79 -14.81 13.26
N MET A 286 2.87 -13.49 13.46
CA MET A 286 4.07 -12.83 13.99
C MET A 286 4.42 -13.36 15.39
N VAL A 287 3.44 -13.41 16.29
CA VAL A 287 3.64 -13.91 17.66
C VAL A 287 4.07 -15.38 17.66
N LYS A 288 3.42 -16.23 16.86
CA LYS A 288 3.80 -17.64 16.72
C LYS A 288 5.24 -17.80 16.25
N LYS A 289 5.68 -17.00 15.27
CA LYS A 289 7.04 -17.06 14.73
C LYS A 289 8.09 -16.59 15.73
N LEU A 290 7.77 -15.56 16.52
CA LEU A 290 8.64 -15.09 17.60
C LEU A 290 8.71 -16.07 18.79
N GLY A 291 7.61 -16.78 19.09
CA GLY A 291 7.53 -17.78 20.17
C GLY A 291 8.21 -19.10 19.82
N SER A 292 8.18 -19.55 18.57
CA SER A 292 8.82 -20.80 18.15
C SER A 292 10.35 -20.76 18.14
N ARG A 293 10.94 -19.61 18.45
CA ARG A 293 12.39 -19.36 18.51
C ARG A 293 12.89 -19.03 19.94
N SER A 294 12.03 -19.20 20.95
CA SER A 294 12.43 -19.21 22.36
C SER A 294 12.71 -20.61 22.79
#